data_5f716747bee1493951247d3cdb231d8f
#
_entry.id   5f716747bee1493951247d3cdb231d8f
#
_cell.length_a   1.000
_cell.length_b   1.000
_cell.length_c   1.000
_cell.angle_alpha   90.00
_cell.angle_beta   90.00
_cell.angle_gamma   90.00
#
_symmetry.space_group_name_H-M   'P 1'
#
loop_
_entity.id
_entity.type
_entity.pdbx_description
1 polymer ?
#
loop_
_entity_poly.entity_id
_entity_poly.type
_entity_poly.pdbx_seq_one_letter_code
_entity_poly.pdbx_strand_id
1 'polypeptide(L)'
;MEQAEVEPKQQAANGELKRDAITFTDGLVIALASTAPAYSLAAVIGSIVVIVGFQAPAALIVSFIPMFFIASAFYYMNKADQDCGTSFAWVTLSIGPQSGWMTGWAICTTGILVVGSLADVAAYSFFDLIGATGLQNSIAAVTGFAVVLIVVMTAICVWGTELSARVQKILMAIQLVPLLVFIAVALFKVYGADAPAGSIHPELSWFNPFEIGSGGALTGALLLGVFIYWGWESAVNLNEETDGDVTKPGLAGVISVSYTHLTLPTIYSV
;
A
#
# COMPACT_ATOMS: atom_id res chain seq x y z
N MET A 1 27.13 -18.96 -27.65
CA MET A 1 26.69 -17.69 -28.25
C MET A 1 26.71 -16.68 -27.10
N GLU A 2 27.72 -15.82 -27.15
CA GLU A 2 27.93 -14.74 -26.19
C GLU A 2 26.82 -13.72 -26.47
N GLN A 3 25.88 -13.57 -25.53
CA GLN A 3 24.88 -12.50 -25.58
C GLN A 3 25.67 -11.22 -25.32
N ALA A 4 25.82 -10.38 -26.37
CA ALA A 4 26.42 -9.07 -26.23
C ALA A 4 25.62 -8.27 -25.21
N GLU A 5 26.26 -7.88 -24.13
CA GLU A 5 25.76 -7.01 -23.08
C GLU A 5 25.44 -5.64 -23.74
N VAL A 6 24.17 -5.38 -24.02
CA VAL A 6 23.72 -4.13 -24.62
C VAL A 6 23.86 -3.04 -23.58
N GLU A 7 24.60 -1.97 -23.90
CA GLU A 7 24.81 -0.86 -22.95
C GLU A 7 23.49 -0.24 -22.49
N PRO A 8 23.37 0.14 -21.19
CA PRO A 8 22.12 0.66 -20.57
C PRO A 8 21.49 1.85 -21.32
N LYS A 9 22.31 2.67 -21.99
CA LYS A 9 21.82 3.79 -22.81
C LYS A 9 21.14 3.33 -24.12
N GLN A 10 21.49 2.17 -24.62
CA GLN A 10 20.93 1.62 -25.86
C GLN A 10 19.60 0.91 -25.58
N GLN A 11 19.42 0.31 -24.39
CA GLN A 11 18.15 -0.26 -23.94
C GLN A 11 17.06 0.82 -23.80
N ALA A 12 17.36 1.93 -23.14
CA ALA A 12 16.42 3.05 -23.01
C ALA A 12 16.02 3.68 -24.36
N ALA A 13 16.92 3.68 -25.34
CA ALA A 13 16.63 4.19 -26.69
C ALA A 13 15.69 3.27 -27.50
N ASN A 14 15.66 1.97 -27.16
CA ASN A 14 14.83 0.97 -27.86
C ASN A 14 13.46 0.74 -27.19
N GLY A 15 13.16 1.44 -26.09
CA GLY A 15 11.92 1.23 -25.31
C GLY A 15 11.93 -0.08 -24.50
N GLU A 16 13.09 -0.71 -24.30
CA GLU A 16 13.26 -1.89 -23.45
C GLU A 16 13.36 -1.47 -21.96
N LEU A 17 12.79 -2.29 -21.09
CA LEU A 17 12.90 -2.09 -19.64
C LEU A 17 14.37 -2.20 -19.20
N LYS A 18 14.77 -1.37 -18.24
CA LYS A 18 16.11 -1.36 -17.70
C LYS A 18 16.28 -2.51 -16.70
N ARG A 19 16.96 -3.57 -17.11
CA ARG A 19 17.26 -4.72 -16.24
C ARG A 19 18.13 -4.30 -15.05
N ASP A 20 17.91 -4.96 -13.92
CA ASP A 20 18.70 -4.78 -12.69
C ASP A 20 18.72 -3.34 -12.16
N ALA A 21 17.68 -2.54 -12.48
CA ALA A 21 17.55 -1.16 -12.01
C ALA A 21 17.03 -1.05 -10.57
N ILE A 22 16.33 -2.08 -10.10
CA ILE A 22 15.64 -2.13 -8.81
C ILE A 22 16.25 -3.21 -7.93
N THR A 23 16.80 -2.81 -6.77
CA THR A 23 17.27 -3.78 -5.77
C THR A 23 16.10 -4.39 -5.00
N PHE A 24 16.31 -5.53 -4.33
CA PHE A 24 15.30 -6.11 -3.43
C PHE A 24 14.78 -5.10 -2.40
N THR A 25 15.67 -4.29 -1.83
CA THR A 25 15.30 -3.25 -0.85
C THR A 25 14.42 -2.15 -1.50
N ASP A 26 14.71 -1.77 -2.74
CA ASP A 26 13.88 -0.82 -3.47
C ASP A 26 12.48 -1.39 -3.71
N GLY A 27 12.40 -2.61 -4.20
CA GLY A 27 11.13 -3.31 -4.41
C GLY A 27 10.31 -3.45 -3.11
N LEU A 28 10.96 -3.80 -2.02
CA LEU A 28 10.31 -3.89 -0.70
C LEU A 28 9.77 -2.53 -0.23
N VAL A 29 10.56 -1.45 -0.37
CA VAL A 29 10.13 -0.10 0.01
C VAL A 29 8.98 0.37 -0.88
N ILE A 30 9.03 0.08 -2.19
CA ILE A 30 7.94 0.41 -3.12
C ILE A 30 6.65 -0.32 -2.70
N ALA A 31 6.72 -1.62 -2.39
CA ALA A 31 5.56 -2.38 -1.91
C ALA A 31 4.99 -1.81 -0.61
N LEU A 32 5.86 -1.50 0.37
CA LEU A 32 5.46 -0.91 1.64
C LEU A 32 4.87 0.50 1.47
N ALA A 33 5.46 1.32 0.61
CA ALA A 33 4.94 2.66 0.32
C ALA A 33 3.57 2.61 -0.37
N SER A 34 3.38 1.63 -1.25
CA SER A 34 2.13 1.47 -2.00
C SER A 34 0.97 0.98 -1.13
N THR A 35 1.22 0.24 -0.05
CA THR A 35 0.18 -0.06 0.97
C THR A 35 -0.21 1.16 1.80
N ALA A 36 0.53 2.26 1.69
CA ALA A 36 0.24 3.58 2.26
C ALA A 36 -0.23 3.54 3.73
N PRO A 37 0.60 3.05 4.70
CA PRO A 37 0.18 2.86 6.09
C PRO A 37 -0.32 4.15 6.77
N ALA A 38 0.26 5.31 6.45
CA ALA A 38 -0.22 6.57 7.00
C ALA A 38 -1.61 6.98 6.46
N TYR A 39 -1.87 6.75 5.17
CA TYR A 39 -3.19 6.95 4.58
C TYR A 39 -4.22 6.02 5.22
N SER A 40 -3.88 4.74 5.36
CA SER A 40 -4.74 3.74 5.96
C SER A 40 -5.15 4.14 7.39
N LEU A 41 -4.20 4.66 8.18
CA LEU A 41 -4.46 5.19 9.50
C LEU A 41 -5.39 6.41 9.45
N ALA A 42 -5.09 7.38 8.62
CA ALA A 42 -5.81 8.65 8.61
C ALA A 42 -7.23 8.55 8.02
N ALA A 43 -7.43 7.75 6.96
CA ALA A 43 -8.65 7.77 6.17
C ALA A 43 -9.55 6.54 6.34
N VAL A 44 -9.01 5.37 6.66
CA VAL A 44 -9.77 4.11 6.60
C VAL A 44 -10.11 3.56 7.97
N ILE A 45 -9.21 3.67 8.92
CA ILE A 45 -9.35 3.08 10.26
C ILE A 45 -10.55 3.58 11.00
N GLY A 46 -10.76 4.89 11.01
CA GLY A 46 -11.92 5.49 11.66
C GLY A 46 -13.23 4.86 11.16
N SER A 47 -13.32 4.55 9.87
CA SER A 47 -14.48 3.91 9.28
C SER A 47 -14.66 2.46 9.78
N ILE A 48 -13.58 1.69 9.93
CA ILE A 48 -13.64 0.34 10.49
C ILE A 48 -14.12 0.40 11.95
N VAL A 49 -13.54 1.29 12.76
CA VAL A 49 -13.93 1.47 14.17
C VAL A 49 -15.41 1.87 14.30
N VAL A 50 -15.92 2.73 13.41
CA VAL A 50 -17.36 3.09 13.41
C VAL A 50 -18.23 1.88 13.11
N ILE A 51 -17.79 0.93 12.27
CA ILE A 51 -18.57 -0.23 11.88
C ILE A 51 -18.54 -1.33 12.96
N VAL A 52 -17.36 -1.64 13.50
CA VAL A 52 -17.17 -2.81 14.39
C VAL A 52 -16.69 -2.46 15.80
N GLY A 53 -16.52 -1.18 16.13
CA GLY A 53 -16.10 -0.73 17.46
C GLY A 53 -14.72 -1.27 17.83
N PHE A 54 -14.61 -1.79 19.05
CA PHE A 54 -13.37 -2.34 19.61
C PHE A 54 -12.88 -3.61 18.91
N GLN A 55 -13.70 -4.27 18.08
CA GLN A 55 -13.31 -5.43 17.29
C GLN A 55 -12.59 -5.08 15.99
N ALA A 56 -12.21 -3.81 15.78
CA ALA A 56 -11.42 -3.40 14.61
C ALA A 56 -10.12 -4.22 14.42
N PRO A 57 -9.31 -4.53 15.46
CA PRO A 57 -8.16 -5.42 15.32
C PRO A 57 -8.52 -6.81 14.81
N ALA A 58 -9.64 -7.40 15.28
CA ALA A 58 -10.12 -8.69 14.81
C ALA A 58 -10.46 -8.66 13.32
N ALA A 59 -11.17 -7.62 12.86
CA ALA A 59 -11.50 -7.45 11.44
C ALA A 59 -10.25 -7.36 10.56
N LEU A 60 -9.21 -6.65 11.01
CA LEU A 60 -7.94 -6.56 10.28
C LEU A 60 -7.21 -7.91 10.21
N ILE A 61 -7.15 -8.67 11.30
CA ILE A 61 -6.55 -10.01 11.31
C ILE A 61 -7.27 -10.92 10.31
N VAL A 62 -8.60 -10.91 10.31
CA VAL A 62 -9.37 -11.73 9.36
C VAL A 62 -9.15 -11.27 7.92
N SER A 63 -9.02 -9.96 7.67
CA SER A 63 -8.71 -9.42 6.33
C SER A 63 -7.31 -9.79 5.84
N PHE A 64 -6.36 -9.94 6.76
CA PHE A 64 -4.98 -10.35 6.42
C PHE A 64 -4.93 -11.75 5.81
N ILE A 65 -5.74 -12.68 6.29
CA ILE A 65 -5.70 -14.09 5.85
C ILE A 65 -5.82 -14.23 4.33
N PRO A 66 -6.89 -13.74 3.66
CA PRO A 66 -7.00 -13.84 2.21
C PRO A 66 -5.89 -13.07 1.49
N MET A 67 -5.47 -11.91 2.00
CA MET A 67 -4.42 -11.10 1.37
C MET A 67 -3.07 -11.79 1.41
N PHE A 68 -2.74 -12.47 2.51
CA PHE A 68 -1.53 -13.28 2.61
C PHE A 68 -1.51 -14.44 1.59
N PHE A 69 -2.64 -15.13 1.42
CA PHE A 69 -2.74 -16.19 0.42
C PHE A 69 -2.67 -15.66 -1.01
N ILE A 70 -3.25 -14.50 -1.29
CA ILE A 70 -3.15 -13.85 -2.60
C ILE A 70 -1.70 -13.44 -2.88
N ALA A 71 -1.01 -12.80 -1.92
CA ALA A 71 0.39 -12.44 -2.07
C ALA A 71 1.29 -13.68 -2.27
N SER A 72 1.00 -14.76 -1.55
CA SER A 72 1.70 -16.04 -1.74
C SER A 72 1.44 -16.63 -3.14
N ALA A 73 0.23 -16.54 -3.65
CA ALA A 73 -0.08 -16.98 -5.02
C ALA A 73 0.70 -16.14 -6.06
N PHE A 74 0.78 -14.83 -5.89
CA PHE A 74 1.59 -13.96 -6.75
C PHE A 74 3.08 -14.31 -6.69
N TYR A 75 3.62 -14.66 -5.52
CA TYR A 75 4.99 -15.16 -5.40
C TYR A 75 5.25 -16.38 -6.29
N TYR A 76 4.34 -17.37 -6.27
CA TYR A 76 4.48 -18.57 -7.10
C TYR A 76 4.23 -18.30 -8.58
N MET A 77 3.27 -17.43 -8.93
CA MET A 77 3.03 -17.03 -10.32
C MET A 77 4.22 -16.28 -10.90
N ASN A 78 4.76 -15.32 -10.17
CA ASN A 78 5.97 -14.59 -10.59
C ASN A 78 7.19 -15.50 -10.75
N LYS A 79 7.31 -16.52 -9.91
CA LYS A 79 8.38 -17.53 -10.05
C LYS A 79 8.23 -18.39 -11.31
N ALA A 80 6.99 -18.63 -11.74
CA ALA A 80 6.68 -19.45 -12.90
C ALA A 80 6.78 -18.65 -14.21
N ASP A 81 6.38 -17.39 -14.19
CA ASP A 81 6.33 -16.49 -15.35
C ASP A 81 6.58 -15.04 -14.90
N GLN A 82 7.78 -14.55 -15.23
CA GLN A 82 8.26 -13.22 -14.84
C GLN A 82 7.87 -12.21 -15.92
N ASP A 83 6.63 -11.73 -15.84
CA ASP A 83 6.05 -10.74 -16.73
C ASP A 83 5.51 -9.57 -15.92
N CYS A 84 5.94 -8.33 -16.22
CA CYS A 84 5.51 -7.11 -15.49
C CYS A 84 4.02 -6.80 -15.71
N GLY A 85 3.36 -7.39 -16.68
CA GLY A 85 1.89 -7.35 -16.82
C GLY A 85 1.14 -8.12 -15.73
N THR A 86 1.85 -8.96 -14.97
CA THR A 86 1.36 -9.70 -13.80
C THR A 86 -0.06 -10.30 -13.99
N SER A 87 -1.04 -9.86 -13.24
CA SER A 87 -2.41 -10.40 -13.31
C SER A 87 -3.02 -10.34 -14.72
N PHE A 88 -2.73 -9.28 -15.49
CA PHE A 88 -3.17 -9.19 -16.89
C PHE A 88 -2.56 -10.31 -17.74
N ALA A 89 -1.24 -10.48 -17.67
CA ALA A 89 -0.51 -11.49 -18.44
C ALA A 89 -0.91 -12.91 -18.01
N TRP A 90 -0.88 -13.20 -16.71
CA TRP A 90 -1.18 -14.54 -16.19
C TRP A 90 -2.63 -14.96 -16.43
N VAL A 91 -3.61 -14.06 -16.30
CA VAL A 91 -5.02 -14.35 -16.64
C VAL A 91 -5.20 -14.54 -18.14
N THR A 92 -4.48 -13.77 -18.96
CA THR A 92 -4.49 -13.96 -20.42
C THR A 92 -3.98 -15.34 -20.82
N LEU A 93 -2.89 -15.80 -20.20
CA LEU A 93 -2.30 -17.11 -20.47
C LEU A 93 -3.14 -18.27 -19.94
N SER A 94 -3.72 -18.13 -18.73
CA SER A 94 -4.41 -19.24 -18.06
C SER A 94 -5.88 -19.38 -18.43
N ILE A 95 -6.60 -18.28 -18.67
CA ILE A 95 -8.05 -18.26 -18.90
C ILE A 95 -8.37 -17.81 -20.34
N GLY A 96 -7.57 -16.86 -20.88
CA GLY A 96 -7.73 -16.36 -22.24
C GLY A 96 -7.74 -14.84 -22.34
N PRO A 97 -7.61 -14.32 -23.58
CA PRO A 97 -7.36 -12.89 -23.82
C PRO A 97 -8.53 -11.97 -23.39
N GLN A 98 -9.76 -12.43 -23.44
CA GLN A 98 -10.92 -11.63 -23.04
C GLN A 98 -10.91 -11.40 -21.51
N SER A 99 -10.65 -12.45 -20.73
CA SER A 99 -10.56 -12.37 -19.27
C SER A 99 -9.35 -11.53 -18.84
N GLY A 100 -8.20 -11.70 -19.52
CA GLY A 100 -7.03 -10.86 -19.30
C GLY A 100 -7.30 -9.39 -19.57
N TRP A 101 -7.96 -9.07 -20.69
CA TRP A 101 -8.37 -7.69 -21.00
C TRP A 101 -9.24 -7.08 -19.90
N MET A 102 -10.27 -7.81 -19.42
CA MET A 102 -11.12 -7.35 -18.32
C MET A 102 -10.32 -7.12 -17.04
N THR A 103 -9.37 -8.01 -16.72
CA THR A 103 -8.48 -7.88 -15.56
C THR A 103 -7.62 -6.63 -15.68
N GLY A 104 -7.01 -6.39 -16.84
CA GLY A 104 -6.22 -5.17 -17.08
C GLY A 104 -7.06 -3.89 -16.93
N TRP A 105 -8.28 -3.88 -17.46
CA TRP A 105 -9.23 -2.76 -17.29
C TRP A 105 -9.60 -2.53 -15.83
N ALA A 106 -9.88 -3.59 -15.08
CA ALA A 106 -10.23 -3.48 -13.67
C ALA A 106 -9.08 -2.87 -12.86
N ILE A 107 -7.83 -3.35 -13.07
CA ILE A 107 -6.64 -2.84 -12.40
C ILE A 107 -6.40 -1.36 -12.77
N CYS A 108 -6.45 -1.03 -14.05
CA CYS A 108 -6.25 0.35 -14.52
C CYS A 108 -7.28 1.31 -13.91
N THR A 109 -8.56 0.96 -13.98
CA THR A 109 -9.65 1.78 -13.44
C THR A 109 -9.51 1.97 -11.92
N THR A 110 -9.19 0.89 -11.20
CA THR A 110 -8.98 0.95 -9.76
C THR A 110 -7.79 1.86 -9.42
N GLY A 111 -6.68 1.72 -10.16
CA GLY A 111 -5.51 2.58 -9.99
C GLY A 111 -5.82 4.07 -10.18
N ILE A 112 -6.58 4.43 -11.21
CA ILE A 112 -7.00 5.82 -11.45
C ILE A 112 -7.82 6.36 -10.27
N LEU A 113 -8.80 5.59 -9.78
CA LEU A 113 -9.66 5.99 -8.66
C LEU A 113 -8.86 6.15 -7.36
N VAL A 114 -7.94 5.22 -7.10
CA VAL A 114 -7.10 5.26 -5.89
C VAL A 114 -6.13 6.44 -5.92
N VAL A 115 -5.46 6.70 -7.04
CA VAL A 115 -4.56 7.86 -7.16
C VAL A 115 -5.31 9.18 -6.90
N GLY A 116 -6.53 9.32 -7.44
CA GLY A 116 -7.39 10.47 -7.17
C GLY A 116 -7.70 10.62 -5.68
N SER A 117 -8.14 9.54 -5.03
CA SER A 117 -8.46 9.53 -3.59
C SER A 117 -7.24 9.85 -2.71
N LEU A 118 -6.09 9.24 -3.01
CA LEU A 118 -4.85 9.50 -2.28
C LEU A 118 -4.41 10.96 -2.38
N ALA A 119 -4.49 11.53 -3.59
CA ALA A 119 -4.10 12.93 -3.81
C ALA A 119 -5.05 13.91 -3.11
N ASP A 120 -6.34 13.60 -3.07
CA ASP A 120 -7.35 14.42 -2.38
C ASP A 120 -7.11 14.44 -0.86
N VAL A 121 -6.91 13.27 -0.25
CA VAL A 121 -6.57 13.14 1.18
C VAL A 121 -5.24 13.82 1.50
N ALA A 122 -4.23 13.69 0.63
CA ALA A 122 -2.95 14.37 0.82
C ALA A 122 -3.09 15.90 0.77
N ALA A 123 -3.87 16.42 -0.15
CA ALA A 123 -4.14 17.85 -0.28
C ALA A 123 -4.90 18.38 0.94
N TYR A 124 -5.95 17.69 1.37
CA TYR A 124 -6.72 18.02 2.56
C TYR A 124 -5.83 18.06 3.81
N SER A 125 -5.06 17.00 4.03
CA SER A 125 -4.15 16.88 5.18
C SER A 125 -3.03 17.91 5.16
N PHE A 126 -2.53 18.30 3.98
CA PHE A 126 -1.53 19.35 3.85
C PHE A 126 -2.09 20.71 4.30
N PHE A 127 -3.30 21.07 3.86
CA PHE A 127 -3.93 22.31 4.29
C PHE A 127 -4.27 22.31 5.79
N ASP A 128 -4.62 21.17 6.35
CA ASP A 128 -4.82 20.99 7.79
C ASP A 128 -3.51 21.25 8.57
N LEU A 129 -2.43 20.62 8.13
CA LEU A 129 -1.11 20.74 8.76
C LEU A 129 -0.60 22.18 8.83
N ILE A 130 -0.83 22.99 7.78
CA ILE A 130 -0.42 24.40 7.75
C ILE A 130 -1.47 25.34 8.36
N GLY A 131 -2.59 24.82 8.89
CA GLY A 131 -3.67 25.59 9.50
C GLY A 131 -4.48 26.44 8.51
N ALA A 132 -4.42 26.12 7.22
CA ALA A 132 -5.12 26.85 6.14
C ALA A 132 -6.59 26.38 6.01
N THR A 133 -7.39 26.55 7.07
CA THR A 133 -8.77 26.04 7.15
C THR A 133 -9.69 26.54 6.02
N GLY A 134 -9.47 27.75 5.51
CA GLY A 134 -10.19 28.28 4.37
C GLY A 134 -9.94 27.52 3.08
N LEU A 135 -8.70 27.08 2.84
CA LEU A 135 -8.35 26.25 1.67
C LEU A 135 -8.79 24.80 1.87
N GLN A 136 -8.63 24.26 3.08
CA GLN A 136 -9.07 22.91 3.45
C GLN A 136 -10.57 22.70 3.21
N ASN A 137 -11.41 23.71 3.49
CA ASN A 137 -12.84 23.66 3.29
C ASN A 137 -13.28 24.02 1.85
N SER A 138 -12.35 24.39 0.99
CA SER A 138 -12.63 24.72 -0.42
C SER A 138 -12.37 23.52 -1.32
N ILE A 139 -13.41 22.91 -1.87
CA ILE A 139 -13.30 21.79 -2.83
C ILE A 139 -12.35 22.15 -3.98
N ALA A 140 -12.50 23.35 -4.55
CA ALA A 140 -11.66 23.79 -5.66
C ALA A 140 -10.17 23.89 -5.29
N ALA A 141 -9.85 24.35 -4.07
CA ALA A 141 -8.46 24.43 -3.60
C ALA A 141 -7.87 23.03 -3.35
N VAL A 142 -8.62 22.16 -2.68
CA VAL A 142 -8.20 20.78 -2.41
C VAL A 142 -7.99 20.03 -3.72
N THR A 143 -8.96 20.03 -4.62
CA THR A 143 -8.84 19.38 -5.93
C THR A 143 -7.71 19.98 -6.79
N GLY A 144 -7.56 21.30 -6.82
CA GLY A 144 -6.49 21.97 -7.55
C GLY A 144 -5.11 21.55 -7.05
N PHE A 145 -4.91 21.50 -5.74
CA PHE A 145 -3.65 21.06 -5.14
C PHE A 145 -3.42 19.55 -5.34
N ALA A 146 -4.46 18.72 -5.25
CA ALA A 146 -4.40 17.30 -5.57
C ALA A 146 -3.92 17.03 -7.01
N VAL A 147 -4.43 17.79 -7.98
CA VAL A 147 -3.98 17.73 -9.39
C VAL A 147 -2.50 18.08 -9.51
N VAL A 148 -2.03 19.13 -8.81
CA VAL A 148 -0.61 19.49 -8.79
C VAL A 148 0.24 18.35 -8.25
N LEU A 149 -0.18 17.70 -7.15
CA LEU A 149 0.52 16.55 -6.58
C LEU A 149 0.60 15.38 -7.58
N ILE A 150 -0.50 15.05 -8.27
CA ILE A 150 -0.52 14.00 -9.29
C ILE A 150 0.47 14.33 -10.42
N VAL A 151 0.45 15.56 -10.92
CA VAL A 151 1.36 15.98 -12.00
C VAL A 151 2.83 15.87 -11.57
N VAL A 152 3.17 16.36 -10.38
CA VAL A 152 4.53 16.29 -9.84
C VAL A 152 5.00 14.85 -9.68
N MET A 153 4.17 13.99 -9.08
CA MET A 153 4.51 12.58 -8.88
C MET A 153 4.62 11.83 -10.20
N THR A 154 3.72 12.11 -11.15
CA THR A 154 3.81 11.54 -12.50
C THR A 154 5.10 11.96 -13.20
N ALA A 155 5.49 13.24 -13.11
CA ALA A 155 6.75 13.72 -13.69
C ALA A 155 7.95 12.98 -13.08
N ILE A 156 7.99 12.75 -11.77
CA ILE A 156 9.04 11.97 -11.10
C ILE A 156 9.09 10.53 -11.65
N CYS A 157 7.95 9.88 -11.81
CA CYS A 157 7.88 8.53 -12.37
C CYS A 157 8.37 8.47 -13.82
N VAL A 158 8.01 9.45 -14.64
CA VAL A 158 8.45 9.54 -16.05
C VAL A 158 9.96 9.76 -16.18
N TRP A 159 10.59 10.44 -15.23
CA TRP A 159 12.05 10.63 -15.24
C TRP A 159 12.85 9.36 -14.95
N GLY A 160 12.25 8.34 -14.37
CA GLY A 160 12.83 7.02 -14.23
C GLY A 160 12.52 6.32 -12.90
N THR A 161 12.53 5.00 -12.96
CA THR A 161 12.20 4.10 -11.84
C THR A 161 13.15 4.28 -10.66
N GLU A 162 14.43 4.50 -10.92
CA GLU A 162 15.44 4.74 -9.86
C GLU A 162 15.17 6.03 -9.06
N LEU A 163 14.77 7.12 -9.74
CA LEU A 163 14.41 8.37 -9.08
C LEU A 163 13.14 8.18 -8.25
N SER A 164 12.14 7.53 -8.83
CA SER A 164 10.89 7.20 -8.14
C SER A 164 11.15 6.37 -6.87
N ALA A 165 11.95 5.31 -6.96
CA ALA A 165 12.33 4.47 -5.82
C ALA A 165 13.08 5.26 -4.73
N ARG A 166 13.96 6.17 -5.11
CA ARG A 166 14.68 7.04 -4.15
C ARG A 166 13.74 8.00 -3.43
N VAL A 167 12.82 8.64 -4.16
CA VAL A 167 11.80 9.52 -3.57
C VAL A 167 10.91 8.74 -2.61
N GLN A 168 10.46 7.55 -3.01
CA GLN A 168 9.63 6.69 -2.15
C GLN A 168 10.35 6.27 -0.87
N LYS A 169 11.65 5.96 -0.91
CA LYS A 169 12.46 5.68 0.31
C LYS A 169 12.45 6.86 1.29
N ILE A 170 12.62 8.07 0.79
CA ILE A 170 12.61 9.29 1.62
C ILE A 170 11.22 9.51 2.23
N LEU A 171 10.17 9.44 1.40
CA LEU A 171 8.79 9.62 1.86
C LEU A 171 8.38 8.53 2.85
N MET A 172 8.82 7.28 2.63
CA MET A 172 8.58 6.17 3.55
C MET A 172 9.23 6.42 4.92
N ALA A 173 10.47 6.91 4.96
CA ALA A 173 11.12 7.28 6.22
C ALA A 173 10.38 8.41 6.93
N ILE A 174 9.97 9.45 6.20
CA ILE A 174 9.21 10.59 6.72
C ILE A 174 7.87 10.14 7.33
N GLN A 175 7.20 9.15 6.76
CA GLN A 175 5.92 8.67 7.31
C GLN A 175 6.09 7.66 8.44
N LEU A 176 7.10 6.77 8.39
CA LEU A 176 7.30 5.75 9.43
C LEU A 176 7.78 6.34 10.76
N VAL A 177 8.67 7.33 10.73
CA VAL A 177 9.20 7.92 11.96
C VAL A 177 8.11 8.55 12.83
N PRO A 178 7.24 9.46 12.32
CA PRO A 178 6.13 9.97 13.11
C PRO A 178 5.16 8.89 13.59
N LEU A 179 4.91 7.86 12.76
CA LEU A 179 4.02 6.77 13.11
C LEU A 179 4.56 5.96 14.30
N LEU A 180 5.85 5.60 14.28
CA LEU A 180 6.49 4.89 15.40
C LEU A 180 6.56 5.75 16.67
N VAL A 181 6.84 7.05 16.51
CA VAL A 181 6.81 7.99 17.63
C VAL A 181 5.40 8.10 18.22
N PHE A 182 4.39 8.17 17.37
CA PHE A 182 2.99 8.21 17.81
C PHE A 182 2.63 6.96 18.61
N ILE A 183 2.95 5.76 18.11
CA ILE A 183 2.71 4.48 18.81
C ILE A 183 3.42 4.49 20.17
N ALA A 184 4.71 4.83 20.19
CA ALA A 184 5.48 4.84 21.43
C ALA A 184 4.91 5.83 22.48
N VAL A 185 4.57 7.04 22.05
CA VAL A 185 3.98 8.06 22.94
C VAL A 185 2.60 7.65 23.43
N ALA A 186 1.77 7.10 22.56
CA ALA A 186 0.43 6.68 22.91
C ALA A 186 0.45 5.51 23.92
N LEU A 187 1.29 4.48 23.65
CA LEU A 187 1.50 3.38 24.62
C LEU A 187 2.00 3.91 25.98
N PHE A 188 3.01 4.80 25.96
CA PHE A 188 3.53 5.37 27.19
C PHE A 188 2.46 6.16 27.96
N LYS A 189 1.60 6.91 27.25
CA LYS A 189 0.52 7.67 27.88
C LYS A 189 -0.60 6.78 28.41
N VAL A 190 -0.99 5.72 27.71
CA VAL A 190 -2.08 4.81 28.12
C VAL A 190 -1.66 3.95 29.32
N TYR A 191 -0.41 3.49 29.35
CA TYR A 191 0.08 2.62 30.42
C TYR A 191 0.90 3.34 31.48
N GLY A 192 1.18 4.63 31.29
CA GLY A 192 1.94 5.45 32.26
C GLY A 192 1.14 5.84 33.51
N ALA A 193 1.86 6.33 34.51
CA ALA A 193 1.26 6.76 35.79
C ALA A 193 0.29 7.95 35.62
N ASP A 194 0.46 8.75 34.54
CA ASP A 194 -0.35 9.92 34.22
C ASP A 194 -1.37 9.61 33.08
N ALA A 195 -1.89 8.38 33.03
CA ALA A 195 -2.88 8.02 32.02
C ALA A 195 -4.12 8.93 32.12
N PRO A 196 -4.61 9.48 31.00
CA PRO A 196 -5.82 10.30 30.96
C PRO A 196 -7.01 9.54 31.58
N ALA A 197 -7.87 10.25 32.30
CA ALA A 197 -9.08 9.65 32.84
C ALA A 197 -9.94 9.11 31.70
N GLY A 198 -10.30 7.82 31.77
CA GLY A 198 -11.06 7.13 30.71
C GLY A 198 -10.18 6.45 29.65
N SER A 199 -8.87 6.36 29.83
CA SER A 199 -8.01 5.53 28.99
C SER A 199 -8.49 4.10 28.97
N ILE A 200 -8.67 3.55 27.77
CA ILE A 200 -9.13 2.19 27.56
C ILE A 200 -7.91 1.31 27.28
N HIS A 201 -7.78 0.24 28.05
CA HIS A 201 -6.69 -0.71 27.84
C HIS A 201 -7.11 -1.80 26.85
N PRO A 202 -6.21 -2.24 25.95
CA PRO A 202 -6.49 -3.33 25.04
C PRO A 202 -6.87 -4.61 25.79
N GLU A 203 -7.93 -5.26 25.32
CA GLU A 203 -8.42 -6.52 25.85
C GLU A 203 -8.35 -7.61 24.77
N LEU A 204 -8.18 -8.86 25.19
CA LEU A 204 -8.17 -10.00 24.26
C LEU A 204 -9.49 -10.16 23.49
N SER A 205 -10.59 -9.68 24.03
CA SER A 205 -11.90 -9.62 23.38
C SER A 205 -11.86 -8.82 22.07
N TRP A 206 -11.00 -7.81 21.96
CA TRP A 206 -10.87 -6.98 20.73
C TRP A 206 -10.37 -7.77 19.53
N PHE A 207 -9.69 -8.89 19.78
CA PHE A 207 -9.17 -9.79 18.74
C PHE A 207 -10.14 -10.94 18.40
N ASN A 208 -11.32 -10.95 18.99
CA ASN A 208 -12.33 -11.98 18.74
C ASN A 208 -13.32 -11.54 17.64
N PRO A 209 -13.23 -12.10 16.41
CA PRO A 209 -14.12 -11.73 15.31
C PRO A 209 -15.58 -12.20 15.54
N PHE A 210 -15.81 -13.15 16.43
CA PHE A 210 -17.15 -13.66 16.73
C PHE A 210 -17.97 -12.71 17.63
N GLU A 211 -17.35 -11.70 18.20
CA GLU A 211 -18.02 -10.65 18.98
C GLU A 211 -18.50 -9.48 18.10
N ILE A 212 -18.22 -9.51 16.79
CA ILE A 212 -18.75 -8.52 15.85
C ILE A 212 -20.24 -8.74 15.69
N GLY A 213 -21.03 -7.71 16.03
CA GLY A 213 -22.47 -7.78 16.24
C GLY A 213 -23.32 -8.25 15.06
N SER A 214 -22.81 -8.26 13.82
CA SER A 214 -23.55 -8.76 12.65
C SER A 214 -22.62 -9.16 11.51
N GLY A 215 -23.10 -10.11 10.66
CA GLY A 215 -22.37 -10.48 9.43
C GLY A 215 -22.19 -9.33 8.45
N GLY A 216 -23.14 -8.39 8.41
CA GLY A 216 -23.01 -7.18 7.57
C GLY A 216 -21.90 -6.25 8.06
N ALA A 217 -21.78 -6.05 9.38
CA ALA A 217 -20.69 -5.27 9.96
C ALA A 217 -19.33 -5.90 9.70
N LEU A 218 -19.22 -7.24 9.88
CA LEU A 218 -17.99 -7.96 9.54
C LEU A 218 -17.63 -7.79 8.07
N THR A 219 -18.58 -7.99 7.14
CA THR A 219 -18.33 -7.82 5.71
C THR A 219 -17.87 -6.41 5.37
N GLY A 220 -18.51 -5.38 5.91
CA GLY A 220 -18.11 -3.98 5.70
C GLY A 220 -16.68 -3.71 6.20
N ALA A 221 -16.36 -4.18 7.40
CA ALA A 221 -15.02 -4.02 7.98
C ALA A 221 -13.96 -4.82 7.19
N LEU A 222 -14.29 -6.03 6.70
CA LEU A 222 -13.39 -6.84 5.89
C LEU A 222 -13.08 -6.19 4.54
N LEU A 223 -14.06 -5.58 3.87
CA LEU A 223 -13.85 -4.87 2.61
C LEU A 223 -12.85 -3.71 2.79
N LEU A 224 -13.01 -2.93 3.87
CA LEU A 224 -12.07 -1.85 4.21
C LEU A 224 -10.70 -2.42 4.61
N GLY A 225 -10.66 -3.52 5.35
CA GLY A 225 -9.43 -4.20 5.73
C GLY A 225 -8.64 -4.72 4.52
N VAL A 226 -9.31 -5.37 3.56
CA VAL A 226 -8.69 -5.81 2.30
C VAL A 226 -8.11 -4.62 1.53
N PHE A 227 -8.82 -3.50 1.49
CA PHE A 227 -8.33 -2.29 0.86
C PHE A 227 -7.05 -1.74 1.53
N ILE A 228 -6.96 -1.79 2.85
CA ILE A 228 -5.77 -1.38 3.61
C ILE A 228 -4.53 -2.22 3.24
N TYR A 229 -4.70 -3.51 3.01
CA TYR A 229 -3.60 -4.41 2.65
C TYR A 229 -3.20 -4.34 1.18
N TRP A 230 -3.97 -3.69 0.32
CA TRP A 230 -3.71 -3.62 -1.10
C TRP A 230 -2.55 -2.66 -1.43
N GLY A 231 -1.82 -2.93 -2.54
CA GLY A 231 -0.71 -2.11 -3.03
C GLY A 231 0.64 -2.84 -3.03
N TRP A 232 0.77 -3.94 -2.30
CA TRP A 232 2.00 -4.73 -2.21
C TRP A 232 2.44 -5.33 -3.56
N GLU A 233 1.51 -5.53 -4.49
CA GLU A 233 1.77 -6.07 -5.83
C GLU A 233 2.64 -5.15 -6.69
N SER A 234 2.77 -3.88 -6.32
CA SER A 234 3.65 -2.93 -7.02
C SER A 234 5.11 -3.38 -7.09
N ALA A 235 5.61 -4.17 -6.12
CA ALA A 235 6.92 -4.79 -6.22
C ALA A 235 6.96 -5.88 -7.30
N VAL A 236 5.87 -6.62 -7.47
CA VAL A 236 5.78 -7.68 -8.48
C VAL A 236 5.64 -7.10 -9.89
N ASN A 237 5.02 -5.94 -10.03
CA ASN A 237 4.91 -5.22 -11.31
C ASN A 237 6.25 -4.68 -11.82
N LEU A 238 7.30 -4.73 -10.99
CA LEU A 238 8.68 -4.33 -11.33
C LEU A 238 9.62 -5.55 -11.47
N ASN A 239 9.05 -6.73 -11.67
CA ASN A 239 9.80 -7.98 -11.65
C ASN A 239 10.89 -8.08 -12.74
N GLU A 240 10.66 -7.53 -13.93
CA GLU A 240 11.63 -7.51 -15.04
C GLU A 240 12.76 -6.50 -14.84
N GLU A 241 12.57 -5.49 -13.99
CA GLU A 241 13.57 -4.48 -13.64
C GLU A 241 14.32 -4.81 -12.33
N THR A 242 13.90 -5.87 -11.62
CA THR A 242 14.47 -6.23 -10.31
C THR A 242 15.72 -7.10 -10.46
N ASP A 243 16.82 -6.65 -9.80
CA ASP A 243 18.11 -7.36 -9.78
C ASP A 243 18.01 -8.73 -9.10
N GLY A 244 18.64 -9.72 -9.71
CA GLY A 244 18.96 -11.04 -9.16
C GLY A 244 17.86 -12.08 -9.33
N ASP A 245 17.55 -12.83 -8.24
CA ASP A 245 16.68 -14.01 -8.30
C ASP A 245 15.21 -13.64 -8.57
N VAL A 246 14.56 -14.41 -9.45
CA VAL A 246 13.14 -14.25 -9.84
C VAL A 246 12.16 -14.29 -8.67
N THR A 247 12.56 -14.80 -7.52
CA THR A 247 11.71 -14.87 -6.32
C THR A 247 11.65 -13.57 -5.54
N LYS A 248 12.60 -12.65 -5.73
CA LYS A 248 12.73 -11.41 -4.97
C LYS A 248 11.49 -10.51 -5.04
N PRO A 249 10.91 -10.20 -6.22
CA PRO A 249 9.73 -9.34 -6.28
C PRO A 249 8.52 -9.91 -5.53
N GLY A 250 8.25 -11.19 -5.74
CA GLY A 250 7.18 -11.89 -5.03
C GLY A 250 7.41 -11.95 -3.51
N LEU A 251 8.66 -12.18 -3.08
CA LEU A 251 9.02 -12.16 -1.66
C LEU A 251 8.84 -10.77 -1.04
N ALA A 252 9.20 -9.70 -1.76
CA ALA A 252 8.97 -8.34 -1.31
C ALA A 252 7.47 -8.06 -1.10
N GLY A 253 6.59 -8.55 -1.98
CA GLY A 253 5.14 -8.47 -1.82
C GLY A 253 4.65 -9.19 -0.57
N VAL A 254 5.05 -10.44 -0.34
CA VAL A 254 4.65 -11.23 0.85
C VAL A 254 5.13 -10.58 2.15
N ILE A 255 6.36 -10.08 2.18
CA ILE A 255 6.91 -9.38 3.35
C ILE A 255 6.13 -8.08 3.59
N SER A 256 5.80 -7.32 2.53
CA SER A 256 5.03 -6.08 2.66
C SER A 256 3.66 -6.31 3.29
N VAL A 257 2.89 -7.29 2.82
CA VAL A 257 1.59 -7.66 3.41
C VAL A 257 1.75 -8.04 4.88
N SER A 258 2.77 -8.84 5.20
CA SER A 258 3.03 -9.28 6.57
C SER A 258 3.45 -8.13 7.48
N TYR A 259 4.29 -7.22 7.00
CA TYR A 259 4.69 -6.02 7.72
C TYR A 259 3.49 -5.10 8.02
N THR A 260 2.64 -4.86 7.02
CA THR A 260 1.41 -4.08 7.18
C THR A 260 0.52 -4.68 8.26
N HIS A 261 0.38 -6.01 8.29
CA HIS A 261 -0.35 -6.73 9.33
C HIS A 261 0.24 -6.53 10.73
N LEU A 262 1.55 -6.54 10.87
CA LEU A 262 2.20 -6.39 12.19
C LEU A 262 2.15 -4.95 12.70
N THR A 263 2.19 -3.96 11.83
CA THR A 263 2.22 -2.54 12.22
C THR A 263 0.84 -1.97 12.52
N LEU A 264 -0.17 -2.31 11.72
CA LEU A 264 -1.51 -1.74 11.90
C LEU A 264 -2.20 -2.19 13.19
N PRO A 265 -2.27 -3.48 13.57
CA PRO A 265 -2.91 -3.88 14.83
C PRO A 265 -2.24 -3.30 16.07
N THR A 266 -0.93 -3.10 16.06
CA THR A 266 -0.22 -2.47 17.19
C THR A 266 -0.56 -0.99 17.37
N ILE A 267 -0.93 -0.31 16.28
CA ILE A 267 -1.39 1.09 16.32
C ILE A 267 -2.80 1.17 16.92
N TYR A 268 -3.63 0.14 16.75
CA TYR A 268 -5.03 0.13 17.21
C TYR A 268 -5.19 -0.24 18.67
N SER A 269 -4.21 -0.94 19.22
CA SER A 269 -4.22 -1.29 20.65
C SER A 269 -3.87 -0.10 21.55
N VAL A 270 -3.77 1.10 20.98
CA VAL A 270 -3.37 2.35 21.64
C VAL A 270 -4.37 3.45 21.35
#